data_8b7b26af24a61ca8ffcafd6905d4d1e1
#
_entry.id   8b7b26af24a61ca8ffcafd6905d4d1e1
#
_cell.length_a   1.000
_cell.length_b   1.000
_cell.length_c   1.000
_cell.angle_alpha   90.00
_cell.angle_beta   90.00
_cell.angle_gamma   90.00
#
_symmetry.space_group_name_H-M   'P 1'
#
loop_
_entity.id
_entity.type
_entity.pdbx_description
1 polymer ?
#
loop_
_entity_poly.entity_id
_entity_poly.type
_entity_poly.pdbx_seq_one_letter_code
_entity_poly.pdbx_strand_id
1 'polypeptide(L)'
;MLETIDLSKSLARDEYVYNLLRYQLQLRDLAYQLYVQKRTLVVVYEGWDAGGKGGNIKRVTEKLDPRGYEVFPIAAPKGEDGTHHYLWRFWRRLKPPDEKQIIIFDRSWYGRVMVERVESFCNEREWKRAYREINEFERQLVDFGMIVVKFWIHISPEEQLRRFEGRRDTAYKAWKLTEEDWRNRAKWDAYEEAVNDMLLRTSTATAPWTIVEGNDKWFARVKTLRTLVETLSKELDYQPVEPPVKDSKKKKKKKKKKKKRKKKSGDSDGKEEGGQGKEE
;
A
#
# COMPACT_ATOMS: atom_id res chain seq x y z
N MET A 1 10.64 8.90 -17.65
CA MET A 1 9.26 8.74 -17.14
C MET A 1 9.17 9.01 -15.64
N LEU A 2 10.01 8.40 -14.82
CA LEU A 2 10.01 8.64 -13.38
C LEU A 2 10.40 10.07 -13.00
N GLU A 3 11.29 10.71 -13.74
CA GLU A 3 11.78 12.08 -13.55
C GLU A 3 10.67 13.15 -13.61
N THR A 4 9.55 12.85 -14.28
CA THR A 4 8.43 13.79 -14.40
C THR A 4 7.40 13.66 -13.27
N ILE A 5 7.62 12.76 -12.32
CA ILE A 5 6.70 12.50 -11.21
C ILE A 5 6.88 13.54 -10.11
N ASP A 6 5.81 14.26 -9.80
CA ASP A 6 5.78 15.25 -8.72
C ASP A 6 5.76 14.58 -7.34
N LEU A 7 6.93 14.43 -6.72
CA LEU A 7 7.11 13.85 -5.40
C LEU A 7 6.83 14.79 -4.23
N SER A 8 6.45 16.04 -4.49
CA SER A 8 6.08 17.03 -3.46
C SER A 8 4.67 16.81 -2.90
N LYS A 9 3.86 15.97 -3.54
CA LYS A 9 2.48 15.67 -3.12
C LYS A 9 2.42 15.14 -1.69
N SER A 10 1.56 15.73 -0.89
CA SER A 10 1.39 15.41 0.52
C SER A 10 -0.08 15.55 0.95
N LEU A 11 -0.43 15.00 2.11
CA LEU A 11 -1.75 15.14 2.71
C LEU A 11 -1.66 15.71 4.12
N ALA A 12 -2.61 16.58 4.47
CA ALA A 12 -2.80 16.99 5.85
C ALA A 12 -3.29 15.80 6.70
N ARG A 13 -2.92 15.81 8.01
CA ARG A 13 -3.26 14.69 8.91
C ARG A 13 -4.76 14.39 8.99
N ASP A 14 -5.58 15.42 9.10
CA ASP A 14 -7.03 15.25 9.23
C ASP A 14 -7.64 14.67 7.93
N GLU A 15 -7.14 15.11 6.79
CA GLU A 15 -7.50 14.57 5.48
C GLU A 15 -7.06 13.11 5.30
N TYR A 16 -5.82 12.80 5.69
CA TYR A 16 -5.32 11.43 5.69
C TYR A 16 -6.21 10.49 6.51
N VAL A 17 -6.50 10.87 7.77
CA VAL A 17 -7.29 10.02 8.68
C VAL A 17 -8.71 9.79 8.14
N TYR A 18 -9.32 10.82 7.56
CA TYR A 18 -10.65 10.72 6.97
C TYR A 18 -10.65 9.80 5.74
N ASN A 19 -9.77 10.08 4.76
CA ASN A 19 -9.71 9.34 3.52
C ASN A 19 -9.25 7.89 3.72
N LEU A 20 -8.30 7.65 4.64
CA LEU A 20 -7.85 6.31 4.98
C LEU A 20 -9.03 5.44 5.42
N LEU A 21 -9.80 5.89 6.42
CA LEU A 21 -10.93 5.13 6.92
C LEU A 21 -12.03 4.96 5.88
N ARG A 22 -12.34 6.01 5.13
CA ARG A 22 -13.32 5.99 4.05
C ARG A 22 -13.01 4.91 3.03
N TYR A 23 -11.83 4.97 2.44
CA TYR A 23 -11.43 4.01 1.39
C TYR A 23 -11.23 2.59 1.94
N GLN A 24 -10.79 2.42 3.18
CA GLN A 24 -10.72 1.10 3.80
C GLN A 24 -12.09 0.44 3.96
N LEU A 25 -13.13 1.21 4.32
CA LEU A 25 -14.49 0.68 4.45
C LEU A 25 -15.12 0.40 3.09
N GLN A 26 -14.89 1.26 2.10
CA GLN A 26 -15.31 1.03 0.72
C GLN A 26 -14.62 -0.21 0.11
N LEU A 27 -13.31 -0.38 0.33
CA LEU A 27 -12.59 -1.57 -0.13
C LEU A 27 -13.10 -2.85 0.54
N ARG A 28 -13.48 -2.79 1.81
CA ARG A 28 -14.11 -3.92 2.50
C ARG A 28 -15.45 -4.32 1.87
N ASP A 29 -16.27 -3.35 1.49
CA ASP A 29 -17.55 -3.57 0.79
C ASP A 29 -17.30 -4.21 -0.59
N LEU A 30 -16.36 -3.65 -1.36
CA LEU A 30 -15.94 -4.20 -2.66
C LEU A 30 -15.33 -5.60 -2.55
N ALA A 31 -14.59 -5.91 -1.47
CA ALA A 31 -14.08 -7.25 -1.22
C ALA A 31 -15.22 -8.28 -1.03
N TYR A 32 -16.34 -7.88 -0.43
CA TYR A 32 -17.53 -8.71 -0.38
C TYR A 32 -18.15 -8.91 -1.77
N GLN A 33 -18.15 -7.88 -2.62
CA GLN A 33 -18.63 -8.00 -4.02
C GLN A 33 -17.74 -8.91 -4.86
N LEU A 34 -16.41 -8.94 -4.64
CA LEU A 34 -15.53 -9.93 -5.28
C LEU A 34 -15.97 -11.36 -4.96
N TYR A 35 -16.33 -11.62 -3.69
CA TYR A 35 -16.85 -12.93 -3.28
C TYR A 35 -18.19 -13.26 -3.96
N VAL A 36 -19.14 -12.32 -3.96
CA VAL A 36 -20.48 -12.50 -4.56
C VAL A 36 -20.39 -12.75 -6.06
N GLN A 37 -19.54 -12.00 -6.77
CA GLN A 37 -19.36 -12.10 -8.23
C GLN A 37 -18.34 -13.17 -8.65
N LYS A 38 -17.76 -13.90 -7.68
CA LYS A 38 -16.73 -14.92 -7.93
C LYS A 38 -15.56 -14.41 -8.78
N ARG A 39 -15.05 -13.23 -8.43
CA ARG A 39 -13.88 -12.65 -9.07
C ARG A 39 -12.72 -12.53 -8.09
N THR A 40 -11.48 -12.62 -8.58
CA THR A 40 -10.26 -12.44 -7.79
C THR A 40 -9.54 -11.16 -8.19
N LEU A 41 -9.16 -10.35 -7.20
CA LEU A 41 -8.26 -9.23 -7.35
C LEU A 41 -6.82 -9.66 -7.10
N VAL A 42 -5.95 -9.43 -8.06
CA VAL A 42 -4.49 -9.60 -7.94
C VAL A 42 -3.84 -8.23 -7.84
N VAL A 43 -3.19 -7.94 -6.73
CA VAL A 43 -2.49 -6.67 -6.50
C VAL A 43 -0.99 -6.91 -6.51
N VAL A 44 -0.28 -6.19 -7.37
CA VAL A 44 1.18 -6.22 -7.47
C VAL A 44 1.77 -4.96 -6.85
N TYR A 45 2.68 -5.13 -5.91
CA TYR A 45 3.46 -4.05 -5.31
C TYR A 45 4.91 -4.16 -5.72
N GLU A 46 5.36 -3.18 -6.48
CA GLU A 46 6.78 -2.94 -6.76
C GLU A 46 7.18 -1.53 -6.31
N GLY A 47 8.46 -1.25 -6.27
CA GLY A 47 8.96 0.07 -5.88
C GLY A 47 10.30 -0.01 -5.18
N TRP A 48 10.93 1.14 -5.01
CA TRP A 48 12.23 1.27 -4.37
C TRP A 48 12.29 0.61 -3.00
N ASP A 49 13.49 0.19 -2.60
CA ASP A 49 13.72 -0.26 -1.23
C ASP A 49 13.45 0.90 -0.26
N ALA A 50 12.87 0.58 0.88
CA ALA A 50 12.27 1.55 1.79
C ALA A 50 11.14 2.43 1.20
N GLY A 51 10.68 2.22 -0.02
CA GLY A 51 9.58 2.97 -0.66
C GLY A 51 8.27 2.97 0.13
N GLY A 52 8.00 1.90 0.89
CA GLY A 52 6.82 1.84 1.76
C GLY A 52 5.79 0.79 1.36
N LYS A 53 6.16 -0.18 0.51
CA LYS A 53 5.33 -1.30 0.05
C LYS A 53 4.57 -1.97 1.21
N GLY A 54 5.26 -2.55 2.17
CA GLY A 54 4.64 -3.23 3.31
C GLY A 54 3.77 -2.31 4.19
N GLY A 55 4.08 -1.01 4.26
CA GLY A 55 3.25 -0.02 4.95
C GLY A 55 1.94 0.28 4.22
N ASN A 56 1.93 0.24 2.90
CA ASN A 56 0.75 0.31 2.05
C ASN A 56 -0.11 -0.95 2.19
N ILE A 57 0.49 -2.13 2.00
CA ILE A 57 -0.18 -3.43 2.13
C ILE A 57 -0.89 -3.53 3.48
N LYS A 58 -0.21 -3.17 4.58
CA LYS A 58 -0.83 -3.12 5.90
C LYS A 58 -2.09 -2.25 5.94
N ARG A 59 -2.12 -1.10 5.25
CA ARG A 59 -3.29 -0.20 5.25
C ARG A 59 -4.41 -0.73 4.35
N VAL A 60 -4.07 -1.39 3.27
CA VAL A 60 -5.04 -2.07 2.40
C VAL A 60 -5.74 -3.22 3.15
N THR A 61 -4.98 -4.04 3.87
CA THR A 61 -5.52 -5.23 4.53
C THR A 61 -6.16 -4.97 5.90
N GLU A 62 -5.92 -3.80 6.52
CA GLU A 62 -6.27 -3.51 7.91
C GLU A 62 -7.77 -3.66 8.26
N LYS A 63 -8.67 -3.52 7.28
CA LYS A 63 -10.12 -3.65 7.47
C LYS A 63 -10.76 -4.78 6.68
N LEU A 64 -9.96 -5.53 5.94
CA LEU A 64 -10.42 -6.72 5.22
C LEU A 64 -10.60 -7.91 6.17
N ASP A 65 -11.43 -8.86 5.77
CA ASP A 65 -11.52 -10.15 6.45
C ASP A 65 -10.23 -10.95 6.16
N PRO A 66 -9.50 -11.41 7.19
CA PRO A 66 -8.24 -12.14 6.99
C PRO A 66 -8.41 -13.47 6.23
N ARG A 67 -9.60 -14.02 6.17
CA ARG A 67 -9.89 -15.22 5.38
C ARG A 67 -9.99 -14.94 3.88
N GLY A 68 -10.35 -13.72 3.50
CA GLY A 68 -10.60 -13.31 2.10
C GLY A 68 -9.35 -12.85 1.35
N TYR A 69 -8.20 -12.67 1.99
CA TYR A 69 -6.99 -12.25 1.31
C TYR A 69 -5.77 -13.08 1.67
N GLU A 70 -4.77 -13.02 0.79
CA GLU A 70 -3.44 -13.59 1.05
C GLU A 70 -2.35 -12.64 0.58
N VAL A 71 -1.26 -12.55 1.34
CA VAL A 71 -0.10 -11.71 0.99
C VAL A 71 1.11 -12.61 0.80
N PHE A 72 1.69 -12.56 -0.39
CA PHE A 72 2.91 -13.29 -0.73
C PHE A 72 4.12 -12.34 -0.75
N PRO A 73 5.00 -12.37 0.27
CA PRO A 73 6.30 -11.72 0.18
C PRO A 73 7.19 -12.55 -0.74
N ILE A 74 7.61 -11.97 -1.84
CA ILE A 74 8.42 -12.65 -2.85
C ILE A 74 9.90 -12.35 -2.61
N ALA A 75 10.66 -13.39 -2.36
CA ALA A 75 12.11 -13.38 -2.23
C ALA A 75 12.78 -14.09 -3.44
N ALA A 76 14.10 -14.17 -3.43
CA ALA A 76 14.85 -14.96 -4.41
C ALA A 76 14.31 -16.40 -4.48
N PRO A 77 14.23 -17.00 -5.70
CA PRO A 77 13.72 -18.35 -5.86
C PRO A 77 14.60 -19.37 -5.13
N LYS A 78 13.94 -20.35 -4.48
CA LYS A 78 14.63 -21.45 -3.77
C LYS A 78 13.95 -22.78 -4.09
N GLY A 79 14.75 -23.85 -4.08
CA GLY A 79 14.23 -25.22 -4.35
C GLY A 79 13.54 -25.27 -5.71
N GLU A 80 12.34 -25.82 -5.77
CA GLU A 80 11.55 -25.97 -7.00
C GLU A 80 11.31 -24.64 -7.74
N ASP A 81 11.17 -23.51 -7.03
CA ASP A 81 11.00 -22.19 -7.65
C ASP A 81 12.19 -21.82 -8.57
N GLY A 82 13.40 -22.37 -8.30
CA GLY A 82 14.60 -22.12 -9.09
C GLY A 82 14.79 -23.07 -10.31
N THR A 83 14.09 -24.20 -10.33
CA THR A 83 14.21 -25.21 -11.40
C THR A 83 13.16 -25.08 -12.49
N HIS A 84 12.12 -24.30 -12.26
CA HIS A 84 11.03 -24.05 -13.19
C HIS A 84 11.14 -22.68 -13.84
N HIS A 85 10.34 -22.45 -14.89
CA HIS A 85 10.19 -21.13 -15.48
C HIS A 85 9.79 -20.11 -14.40
N TYR A 86 10.37 -18.90 -14.41
CA TYR A 86 10.19 -17.92 -13.32
C TYR A 86 8.73 -17.54 -13.02
N LEU A 87 7.82 -17.66 -14.01
CA LEU A 87 6.37 -17.42 -13.80
C LEU A 87 5.67 -18.56 -13.08
N TRP A 88 6.23 -19.79 -13.09
CA TRP A 88 5.59 -20.96 -12.47
C TRP A 88 5.27 -20.75 -10.99
N ARG A 89 6.20 -20.15 -10.25
CA ARG A 89 6.01 -19.88 -8.82
C ARG A 89 4.87 -18.89 -8.53
N PHE A 90 4.46 -18.08 -9.49
CA PHE A 90 3.32 -17.17 -9.38
C PHE A 90 2.03 -17.86 -9.77
N TRP A 91 2.01 -18.68 -10.83
CA TRP A 91 0.86 -19.49 -11.20
C TRP A 91 0.37 -20.34 -10.03
N ARG A 92 1.24 -21.04 -9.33
CA ARG A 92 0.87 -21.90 -8.19
C ARG A 92 0.35 -21.14 -6.96
N ARG A 93 0.57 -19.84 -6.89
CA ARG A 93 0.09 -18.97 -5.80
C ARG A 93 -1.23 -18.29 -6.11
N LEU A 94 -1.68 -18.34 -7.33
CA LEU A 94 -3.00 -17.85 -7.70
C LEU A 94 -4.05 -18.81 -7.16
N LYS A 95 -5.04 -18.25 -6.48
CA LYS A 95 -6.13 -19.01 -5.86
C LYS A 95 -7.45 -18.67 -6.55
N PRO A 96 -8.38 -19.66 -6.64
CA PRO A 96 -9.71 -19.39 -7.12
C PRO A 96 -10.46 -18.45 -6.15
N PRO A 97 -11.50 -17.75 -6.61
CA PRO A 97 -12.23 -16.77 -5.81
C PRO A 97 -12.95 -17.38 -4.60
N ASP A 98 -13.27 -18.66 -4.61
CA ASP A 98 -13.86 -19.36 -3.46
C ASP A 98 -12.86 -19.54 -2.31
N GLU A 99 -11.55 -19.59 -2.59
CA GLU A 99 -10.50 -19.67 -1.58
C GLU A 99 -10.04 -18.28 -1.14
N LYS A 100 -9.69 -17.41 -2.09
CA LYS A 100 -9.19 -16.06 -1.84
C LYS A 100 -9.73 -15.05 -2.87
N GLN A 101 -10.32 -13.97 -2.38
CA GLN A 101 -10.83 -12.90 -3.23
C GLN A 101 -9.73 -11.89 -3.57
N ILE A 102 -8.73 -11.73 -2.70
CA ILE A 102 -7.64 -10.74 -2.89
C ILE A 102 -6.29 -11.43 -2.68
N ILE A 103 -5.45 -11.38 -3.70
CA ILE A 103 -4.08 -11.88 -3.69
C ILE A 103 -3.15 -10.69 -3.85
N ILE A 104 -2.22 -10.51 -2.90
CA ILE A 104 -1.27 -9.40 -2.89
C ILE A 104 0.15 -9.94 -2.99
N PHE A 105 0.86 -9.53 -4.02
CA PHE A 105 2.28 -9.82 -4.19
C PHE A 105 3.12 -8.62 -3.70
N ASP A 106 3.90 -8.78 -2.61
CA ASP A 106 4.95 -7.83 -2.19
C ASP A 106 6.25 -8.22 -2.89
N ARG A 107 6.59 -7.52 -3.95
CA ARG A 107 7.43 -7.91 -5.09
C ARG A 107 6.76 -9.03 -5.92
N SER A 108 7.19 -9.20 -7.18
CA SER A 108 6.44 -10.05 -8.11
C SER A 108 7.34 -10.64 -9.21
N TRP A 109 6.69 -11.09 -10.30
CA TRP A 109 7.34 -11.55 -11.53
C TRP A 109 8.18 -10.47 -12.21
N TYR A 110 7.98 -9.22 -11.86
CA TYR A 110 8.76 -8.10 -12.38
C TYR A 110 10.22 -8.11 -11.90
N GLY A 111 10.55 -8.90 -10.88
CA GLY A 111 11.93 -9.16 -10.49
C GLY A 111 12.83 -9.58 -11.66
N ARG A 112 12.28 -10.33 -12.66
CA ARG A 112 12.99 -10.76 -13.86
C ARG A 112 13.55 -9.60 -14.68
N VAL A 113 12.80 -8.51 -14.81
CA VAL A 113 13.17 -7.34 -15.62
C VAL A 113 13.77 -6.20 -14.81
N MET A 114 13.87 -6.36 -13.48
CA MET A 114 14.48 -5.41 -12.55
C MET A 114 15.71 -6.01 -11.87
N VAL A 115 15.54 -6.60 -10.69
CA VAL A 115 16.68 -7.08 -9.89
C VAL A 115 17.49 -8.16 -10.63
N GLU A 116 16.84 -9.09 -11.32
CA GLU A 116 17.56 -10.15 -12.04
C GLU A 116 18.32 -9.62 -13.25
N ARG A 117 17.78 -8.57 -13.93
CA ARG A 117 18.48 -7.84 -15.00
C ARG A 117 19.69 -7.08 -14.46
N VAL A 118 19.48 -6.25 -13.43
CA VAL A 118 20.52 -5.33 -12.92
C VAL A 118 21.65 -6.07 -12.20
N GLU A 119 21.31 -7.15 -11.49
CA GLU A 119 22.28 -7.98 -10.77
C GLU A 119 22.85 -9.13 -11.63
N SER A 120 22.47 -9.20 -12.90
CA SER A 120 22.92 -10.25 -13.83
C SER A 120 22.61 -11.68 -13.35
N PHE A 121 21.47 -11.85 -12.66
CA PHE A 121 20.99 -13.19 -12.25
C PHE A 121 20.27 -13.93 -13.37
N CYS A 122 20.02 -13.26 -14.49
CA CYS A 122 19.57 -13.83 -15.74
C CYS A 122 20.31 -13.17 -16.92
N ASN A 123 20.39 -13.87 -18.06
CA ASN A 123 21.04 -13.33 -19.23
C ASN A 123 20.15 -12.34 -20.01
N GLU A 124 20.78 -11.60 -20.94
CA GLU A 124 20.11 -10.55 -21.70
C GLU A 124 18.90 -11.06 -22.51
N ARG A 125 19.01 -12.25 -23.11
CA ARG A 125 17.91 -12.87 -23.87
C ARG A 125 16.72 -13.18 -22.97
N GLU A 126 16.96 -13.57 -21.74
CA GLU A 126 15.91 -13.94 -20.77
C GLU A 126 15.12 -12.72 -20.30
N TRP A 127 15.78 -11.64 -19.86
CA TRP A 127 15.03 -10.48 -19.41
C TRP A 127 14.40 -9.70 -20.58
N LYS A 128 14.99 -9.70 -21.79
CA LYS A 128 14.37 -9.06 -22.95
C LYS A 128 13.07 -9.73 -23.37
N ARG A 129 13.01 -11.07 -23.39
CA ARG A 129 11.77 -11.79 -23.72
C ARG A 129 10.72 -11.69 -22.59
N ALA A 130 11.15 -11.49 -21.33
CA ALA A 130 10.27 -11.48 -20.17
C ALA A 130 9.20 -10.38 -20.24
N TYR A 131 9.45 -9.25 -20.90
CA TYR A 131 8.40 -8.24 -21.10
C TYR A 131 7.16 -8.79 -21.82
N ARG A 132 7.39 -9.58 -22.88
CA ARG A 132 6.30 -10.23 -23.60
C ARG A 132 5.64 -11.31 -22.74
N GLU A 133 6.44 -12.16 -22.11
CA GLU A 133 5.94 -13.24 -21.26
C GLU A 133 5.08 -12.70 -20.10
N ILE A 134 5.47 -11.59 -19.49
CA ILE A 134 4.70 -10.91 -18.43
C ILE A 134 3.38 -10.38 -18.97
N ASN A 135 3.40 -9.70 -20.10
CA ASN A 135 2.17 -9.17 -20.70
C ASN A 135 1.18 -10.29 -21.08
N GLU A 136 1.69 -11.40 -21.61
CA GLU A 136 0.88 -12.58 -21.94
C GLU A 136 0.32 -13.25 -20.69
N PHE A 137 1.14 -13.36 -19.62
CA PHE A 137 0.71 -13.89 -18.32
C PHE A 137 -0.42 -13.04 -17.70
N GLU A 138 -0.23 -11.72 -17.63
CA GLU A 138 -1.24 -10.82 -17.08
C GLU A 138 -2.53 -10.81 -17.92
N ARG A 139 -2.42 -10.88 -19.25
CA ARG A 139 -3.56 -11.00 -20.13
C ARG A 139 -4.37 -12.29 -19.85
N GLN A 140 -3.68 -13.43 -19.69
CA GLN A 140 -4.34 -14.69 -19.36
C GLN A 140 -5.10 -14.61 -18.02
N LEU A 141 -4.54 -13.90 -17.01
CA LEU A 141 -5.25 -13.67 -15.76
C LEU A 141 -6.52 -12.85 -15.96
N VAL A 142 -6.42 -11.77 -16.75
CA VAL A 142 -7.58 -10.90 -17.04
C VAL A 142 -8.64 -11.64 -17.87
N ASP A 143 -8.23 -12.36 -18.91
CA ASP A 143 -9.13 -13.16 -19.75
C ASP A 143 -9.83 -14.27 -18.94
N PHE A 144 -9.19 -14.77 -17.89
CA PHE A 144 -9.79 -15.71 -16.92
C PHE A 144 -10.77 -15.04 -15.94
N GLY A 145 -10.89 -13.70 -15.97
CA GLY A 145 -11.80 -12.92 -15.12
C GLY A 145 -11.18 -12.33 -13.86
N MET A 146 -9.86 -12.45 -13.68
CA MET A 146 -9.16 -11.76 -12.58
C MET A 146 -9.01 -10.27 -12.87
N ILE A 147 -8.99 -9.46 -11.82
CA ILE A 147 -8.69 -8.03 -11.89
C ILE A 147 -7.24 -7.83 -11.46
N VAL A 148 -6.40 -7.29 -12.34
CA VAL A 148 -4.98 -7.06 -12.05
C VAL A 148 -4.72 -5.58 -11.83
N VAL A 149 -4.19 -5.22 -10.64
CA VAL A 149 -3.82 -3.86 -10.28
C VAL A 149 -2.36 -3.81 -9.88
N LYS A 150 -1.58 -2.92 -10.50
CA LYS A 150 -0.14 -2.81 -10.32
C LYS A 150 0.26 -1.45 -9.77
N PHE A 151 1.07 -1.45 -8.72
CA PHE A 151 1.60 -0.25 -8.08
C PHE A 151 3.12 -0.23 -8.13
N TRP A 152 3.67 0.86 -8.66
CA TRP A 152 5.07 1.24 -8.48
C TRP A 152 5.16 2.33 -7.42
N ILE A 153 5.75 2.02 -6.24
CA ILE A 153 5.96 3.02 -5.18
C ILE A 153 7.26 3.78 -5.45
N HIS A 154 7.12 5.03 -5.89
CA HIS A 154 8.24 5.88 -6.27
C HIS A 154 8.61 6.85 -5.17
N ILE A 155 9.88 6.89 -4.79
CA ILE A 155 10.48 7.85 -3.85
C ILE A 155 11.76 8.39 -4.45
N SER A 156 12.19 9.56 -3.99
CA SER A 156 13.48 10.11 -4.39
C SER A 156 14.66 9.41 -3.71
N PRO A 157 15.88 9.48 -4.29
CA PRO A 157 17.10 8.96 -3.66
C PRO A 157 17.33 9.50 -2.26
N GLU A 158 17.07 10.79 -2.03
CA GLU A 158 17.25 11.46 -0.73
C GLU A 158 16.28 10.90 0.31
N GLU A 159 15.01 10.72 -0.07
CA GLU A 159 14.00 10.12 0.81
C GLU A 159 14.34 8.67 1.15
N GLN A 160 14.87 7.90 0.18
CA GLN A 160 15.34 6.55 0.45
C GLN A 160 16.45 6.54 1.49
N LEU A 161 17.48 7.39 1.32
CA LEU A 161 18.59 7.50 2.26
C LEU A 161 18.10 7.87 3.66
N ARG A 162 17.27 8.90 3.76
CA ARG A 162 16.66 9.32 5.02
C ARG A 162 15.90 8.17 5.72
N ARG A 163 15.23 7.32 4.93
CA ARG A 163 14.51 6.15 5.46
C ARG A 163 15.46 5.04 5.90
N PHE A 164 16.57 4.83 5.21
CA PHE A 164 17.60 3.86 5.59
C PHE A 164 18.24 4.26 6.93
N GLU A 165 18.63 5.52 7.08
CA GLU A 165 19.17 6.07 8.32
C GLU A 165 18.16 5.93 9.47
N GLY A 166 16.92 6.32 9.26
CA GLY A 166 15.86 6.17 10.26
C GLY A 166 15.52 4.70 10.61
N ARG A 167 15.84 3.72 9.75
CA ARG A 167 15.76 2.30 10.08
C ARG A 167 16.94 1.85 10.91
N ARG A 168 18.15 2.26 10.53
CA ARG A 168 19.40 1.96 11.27
C ARG A 168 19.30 2.43 12.72
N ASP A 169 18.81 3.65 12.92
CA ASP A 169 18.73 4.29 14.23
C ASP A 169 17.54 3.80 15.09
N THR A 170 16.72 2.91 14.57
CA THR A 170 15.56 2.36 15.27
C THR A 170 15.75 0.86 15.54
N ALA A 171 16.05 0.46 16.78
CA ALA A 171 16.42 -0.92 17.14
C ALA A 171 15.46 -2.00 16.59
N TYR A 172 14.14 -1.79 16.70
CA TYR A 172 13.14 -2.77 16.19
C TYR A 172 12.91 -2.69 14.67
N LYS A 173 13.64 -1.82 13.94
CA LYS A 173 13.59 -1.72 12.46
C LYS A 173 14.93 -2.02 11.79
N ALA A 174 16.01 -2.05 12.54
CA ALA A 174 17.36 -2.24 12.01
C ALA A 174 17.48 -3.54 11.18
N TRP A 175 16.81 -4.61 11.60
CA TRP A 175 16.75 -5.88 10.87
C TRP A 175 16.15 -5.79 9.45
N LYS A 176 15.45 -4.69 9.12
CA LYS A 176 14.87 -4.44 7.78
C LYS A 176 15.86 -3.77 6.83
N LEU A 177 17.03 -3.43 7.30
CA LEU A 177 18.08 -2.83 6.49
C LEU A 177 19.17 -3.87 6.28
N THR A 178 19.38 -4.27 5.04
CA THR A 178 20.34 -5.31 4.64
C THR A 178 21.45 -4.71 3.79
N GLU A 179 22.54 -5.45 3.60
CA GLU A 179 23.59 -5.07 2.65
C GLU A 179 23.06 -5.00 1.21
N GLU A 180 22.03 -5.79 0.89
CA GLU A 180 21.35 -5.74 -0.40
C GLU A 180 20.70 -4.38 -0.66
N ASP A 181 20.07 -3.75 0.34
CA ASP A 181 19.47 -2.42 0.19
C ASP A 181 20.55 -1.37 -0.21
N TRP A 182 21.75 -1.44 0.39
CA TRP A 182 22.85 -0.53 0.06
C TRP A 182 23.45 -0.82 -1.32
N ARG A 183 23.60 -2.08 -1.70
CA ARG A 183 24.07 -2.48 -3.03
C ARG A 183 23.11 -2.01 -4.11
N ASN A 184 21.80 -2.21 -3.91
CA ASN A 184 20.78 -1.77 -4.84
C ASN A 184 20.81 -0.24 -4.99
N ARG A 185 20.97 0.49 -3.89
CA ARG A 185 21.11 1.94 -3.93
C ARG A 185 22.35 2.41 -4.72
N ALA A 186 23.46 1.73 -4.60
CA ALA A 186 24.68 2.06 -5.36
C ALA A 186 24.50 1.92 -6.88
N LYS A 187 23.49 1.16 -7.33
CA LYS A 187 23.15 0.95 -8.75
C LYS A 187 21.87 1.70 -9.15
N TRP A 188 21.56 2.80 -8.48
CA TRP A 188 20.29 3.54 -8.67
C TRP A 188 19.97 3.79 -10.14
N ASP A 189 20.92 4.32 -10.93
CA ASP A 189 20.69 4.68 -12.34
C ASP A 189 20.33 3.45 -13.19
N ALA A 190 21.01 2.32 -12.97
CA ALA A 190 20.71 1.06 -13.67
C ALA A 190 19.32 0.51 -13.30
N TYR A 191 18.93 0.63 -12.03
CA TYR A 191 17.57 0.29 -11.60
C TYR A 191 16.54 1.25 -12.19
N GLU A 192 16.81 2.55 -12.25
CA GLU A 192 15.89 3.55 -12.81
C GLU A 192 15.66 3.30 -14.31
N GLU A 193 16.70 2.97 -15.08
CA GLU A 193 16.57 2.54 -16.47
C GLU A 193 15.68 1.29 -16.58
N ALA A 194 15.97 0.25 -15.79
CA ALA A 194 15.19 -0.98 -15.81
C ALA A 194 13.71 -0.76 -15.45
N VAL A 195 13.43 0.12 -14.50
CA VAL A 195 12.07 0.49 -14.10
C VAL A 195 11.35 1.30 -15.18
N ASN A 196 12.01 2.27 -15.80
CA ASN A 196 11.44 3.02 -16.91
C ASN A 196 11.07 2.09 -18.08
N ASP A 197 11.95 1.15 -18.44
CA ASP A 197 11.68 0.10 -19.44
C ASP A 197 10.47 -0.76 -19.03
N MET A 198 10.43 -1.20 -17.78
CA MET A 198 9.33 -2.00 -17.25
C MET A 198 7.98 -1.26 -17.37
N LEU A 199 7.93 -0.04 -16.90
CA LEU A 199 6.71 0.78 -16.94
C LEU A 199 6.26 1.02 -18.38
N LEU A 200 7.18 1.33 -19.29
CA LEU A 200 6.87 1.59 -20.69
C LEU A 200 6.38 0.34 -21.42
N ARG A 201 7.02 -0.81 -21.20
CA ARG A 201 6.79 -2.03 -21.98
C ARG A 201 5.67 -2.92 -21.42
N THR A 202 5.28 -2.71 -20.16
CA THR A 202 4.28 -3.57 -19.50
C THR A 202 3.08 -2.82 -18.93
N SER A 203 2.92 -1.53 -19.20
CA SER A 203 1.68 -0.80 -18.89
C SER A 203 0.67 -1.03 -20.02
N THR A 204 -0.06 -2.14 -19.94
CA THR A 204 -1.06 -2.50 -20.95
C THR A 204 -2.41 -1.85 -20.64
N ALA A 205 -3.31 -1.82 -21.61
CA ALA A 205 -4.66 -1.28 -21.42
C ALA A 205 -5.47 -2.08 -20.38
N THR A 206 -5.23 -3.40 -20.27
CA THR A 206 -5.94 -4.30 -19.35
C THR A 206 -5.32 -4.36 -17.96
N ALA A 207 -4.01 -4.08 -17.85
CA ALA A 207 -3.27 -4.06 -16.57
C ALA A 207 -2.27 -2.90 -16.55
N PRO A 208 -2.74 -1.64 -16.43
CA PRO A 208 -1.86 -0.47 -16.40
C PRO A 208 -1.10 -0.36 -15.08
N TRP A 209 0.09 0.23 -15.11
CA TRP A 209 0.81 0.62 -13.94
C TRP A 209 0.24 1.92 -13.33
N THR A 210 0.08 1.92 -12.02
CA THR A 210 -0.14 3.13 -11.24
C THR A 210 1.14 3.51 -10.52
N ILE A 211 1.76 4.63 -10.89
CA ILE A 211 2.89 5.19 -10.15
C ILE A 211 2.34 5.92 -8.93
N VAL A 212 2.85 5.55 -7.75
CA VAL A 212 2.43 6.12 -6.46
C VAL A 212 3.57 6.94 -5.88
N GLU A 213 3.34 8.23 -5.73
CA GLU A 213 4.27 9.17 -5.11
C GLU A 213 4.43 8.83 -3.63
N GLY A 214 5.63 8.38 -3.26
CA GLY A 214 5.89 7.72 -1.99
C GLY A 214 6.64 8.56 -0.97
N ASN A 215 7.11 9.77 -1.29
CA ASN A 215 7.82 10.63 -0.35
C ASN A 215 6.93 10.94 0.86
N ASP A 216 5.68 11.34 0.64
CA ASP A 216 4.68 11.40 1.71
C ASP A 216 3.94 10.06 1.84
N LYS A 217 4.12 9.42 3.02
CA LYS A 217 3.52 8.10 3.30
C LYS A 217 1.99 8.16 3.39
N TRP A 218 1.43 9.29 3.78
CA TRP A 218 -0.02 9.45 3.90
C TRP A 218 -0.67 9.57 2.53
N PHE A 219 -0.08 10.39 1.67
CA PHE A 219 -0.50 10.51 0.27
C PHE A 219 -0.45 9.15 -0.45
N ALA A 220 0.68 8.46 -0.37
CA ALA A 220 0.88 7.15 -1.01
C ALA A 220 -0.20 6.13 -0.60
N ARG A 221 -0.51 6.03 0.69
CA ARG A 221 -1.51 5.10 1.22
C ARG A 221 -2.92 5.42 0.75
N VAL A 222 -3.28 6.69 0.74
CA VAL A 222 -4.60 7.14 0.29
C VAL A 222 -4.73 6.96 -1.22
N LYS A 223 -3.70 7.32 -2.01
CA LYS A 223 -3.69 7.11 -3.46
C LYS A 223 -3.88 5.64 -3.81
N THR A 224 -3.14 4.74 -3.16
CA THR A 224 -3.26 3.30 -3.39
C THR A 224 -4.67 2.79 -3.11
N LEU A 225 -5.23 3.11 -1.93
CA LEU A 225 -6.58 2.71 -1.56
C LEU A 225 -7.64 3.28 -2.50
N ARG A 226 -7.51 4.56 -2.87
CA ARG A 226 -8.41 5.22 -3.82
C ARG A 226 -8.40 4.51 -5.17
N THR A 227 -7.22 4.23 -5.72
CA THR A 227 -7.07 3.51 -6.98
C THR A 227 -7.73 2.14 -6.93
N LEU A 228 -7.54 1.38 -5.84
CA LEU A 228 -8.21 0.07 -5.67
C LEU A 228 -9.72 0.22 -5.66
N VAL A 229 -10.27 1.18 -4.92
CA VAL A 229 -11.71 1.42 -4.84
C VAL A 229 -12.27 1.82 -6.22
N GLU A 230 -11.64 2.78 -6.91
CA GLU A 230 -12.05 3.25 -8.23
C GLU A 230 -12.00 2.12 -9.27
N THR A 231 -10.92 1.33 -9.29
CA THR A 231 -10.78 0.20 -10.22
C THR A 231 -11.84 -0.87 -9.95
N LEU A 232 -11.99 -1.29 -8.70
CA LEU A 232 -12.96 -2.32 -8.35
C LEU A 232 -14.41 -1.86 -8.57
N SER A 233 -14.73 -0.59 -8.28
CA SER A 233 -16.06 -0.06 -8.55
C SER A 233 -16.43 -0.15 -10.02
N LYS A 234 -15.47 0.15 -10.91
CA LYS A 234 -15.63 0.03 -12.36
C LYS A 234 -15.73 -1.42 -12.81
N GLU A 235 -14.81 -2.28 -12.37
CA GLU A 235 -14.70 -3.67 -12.81
C GLU A 235 -15.87 -4.56 -12.33
N LEU A 236 -16.46 -4.23 -11.19
CA LEU A 236 -17.57 -4.96 -10.59
C LEU A 236 -18.93 -4.32 -10.88
N ASP A 237 -18.96 -3.20 -11.60
CA ASP A 237 -20.15 -2.38 -11.82
C ASP A 237 -20.95 -2.14 -10.52
N TYR A 238 -20.21 -1.74 -9.47
CA TYR A 238 -20.76 -1.58 -8.13
C TYR A 238 -20.21 -0.34 -7.44
N GLN A 239 -21.11 0.47 -6.88
CA GLN A 239 -20.75 1.65 -6.10
C GLN A 239 -20.77 1.32 -4.60
N PRO A 240 -19.61 1.33 -3.93
CA PRO A 240 -19.55 1.02 -2.51
C PRO A 240 -20.25 2.08 -1.67
N VAL A 241 -20.84 1.65 -0.56
CA VAL A 241 -21.56 2.54 0.37
C VAL A 241 -20.61 3.58 0.94
N GLU A 242 -21.02 4.87 0.86
CA GLU A 242 -20.29 5.94 1.54
C GLU A 242 -20.43 5.76 3.06
N PRO A 243 -19.30 5.62 3.79
CA PRO A 243 -19.38 5.46 5.22
C PRO A 243 -19.92 6.73 5.88
N PRO A 244 -20.73 6.62 6.95
CA PRO A 244 -21.31 7.77 7.62
C PRO A 244 -20.21 8.71 8.14
N VAL A 245 -20.21 9.95 7.69
CA VAL A 245 -19.28 10.99 8.09
C VAL A 245 -19.49 11.27 9.59
N LYS A 246 -18.65 10.73 10.45
CA LYS A 246 -18.59 11.16 11.85
C LYS A 246 -17.92 12.53 11.88
N ASP A 247 -18.75 13.57 11.84
CA ASP A 247 -18.34 14.96 11.85
C ASP A 247 -17.37 15.22 13.04
N SER A 248 -16.07 15.27 12.74
CA SER A 248 -15.03 15.53 13.76
C SER A 248 -15.24 16.89 14.46
N LYS A 249 -15.92 17.81 13.78
CA LYS A 249 -16.34 19.10 14.34
C LYS A 249 -17.37 18.93 15.46
N LYS A 250 -18.29 17.95 15.39
CA LYS A 250 -19.26 17.68 16.47
C LYS A 250 -18.60 17.07 17.72
N LYS A 251 -17.54 16.24 17.56
CA LYS A 251 -16.79 15.71 18.72
C LYS A 251 -15.95 16.79 19.40
N LYS A 252 -15.32 17.71 18.65
CA LYS A 252 -14.57 18.85 19.22
C LYS A 252 -15.50 19.81 19.94
N LYS A 253 -16.71 20.08 19.40
CA LYS A 253 -17.75 20.92 20.08
C LYS A 253 -18.29 20.24 21.34
N LYS A 254 -18.56 18.93 21.35
CA LYS A 254 -19.00 18.19 22.55
C LYS A 254 -17.93 18.12 23.64
N LYS A 255 -16.63 17.92 23.27
CA LYS A 255 -15.52 17.98 24.23
C LYS A 255 -15.31 19.38 24.81
N LYS A 256 -15.43 20.45 24.01
CA LYS A 256 -15.36 21.83 24.51
C LYS A 256 -16.53 22.17 25.42
N LYS A 257 -17.77 21.72 25.12
CA LYS A 257 -18.94 21.90 26.01
C LYS A 257 -18.82 21.13 27.32
N LYS A 258 -18.27 19.88 27.30
CA LYS A 258 -18.01 19.11 28.55
C LYS A 258 -16.94 19.75 29.43
N LYS A 259 -15.84 20.29 28.82
CA LYS A 259 -14.81 21.02 29.57
C LYS A 259 -15.33 22.34 30.17
N LYS A 260 -16.19 23.07 29.44
CA LYS A 260 -16.84 24.29 29.99
C LYS A 260 -17.85 24.00 31.12
N ARG A 261 -18.55 22.87 31.04
CA ARG A 261 -19.46 22.45 32.13
C ARG A 261 -18.72 22.02 33.41
N LYS A 262 -17.58 21.28 33.25
CA LYS A 262 -16.73 20.90 34.40
C LYS A 262 -16.02 22.09 35.05
N LYS A 263 -15.70 23.17 34.32
CA LYS A 263 -15.15 24.40 34.89
C LYS A 263 -16.21 25.26 35.64
N LYS A 264 -17.48 25.17 35.24
CA LYS A 264 -18.57 25.91 35.94
C LYS A 264 -19.09 25.21 37.19
N SER A 265 -18.90 23.88 37.32
CA SER A 265 -19.30 23.14 38.53
C SER A 265 -18.20 23.06 39.61
N GLY A 266 -16.98 23.57 39.32
CA GLY A 266 -15.88 23.62 40.28
C GLY A 266 -15.69 24.97 40.99
N ASP A 267 -16.48 26.00 40.62
CA ASP A 267 -16.39 27.35 41.21
C ASP A 267 -17.53 27.66 42.24
N SER A 268 -18.37 26.67 42.60
CA SER A 268 -19.49 26.85 43.51
C SER A 268 -19.27 26.33 44.94
N ASP A 269 -18.13 25.71 45.27
CA ASP A 269 -17.87 25.13 46.59
C ASP A 269 -16.82 25.89 47.42
N GLY A 270 -16.74 27.20 47.27
CA GLY A 270 -15.73 28.01 47.97
C GLY A 270 -16.24 29.32 48.54
N LYS A 271 -17.44 29.35 49.20
CA LYS A 271 -17.87 30.48 49.99
C LYS A 271 -18.97 30.03 50.99
N GLU A 272 -18.59 29.96 52.23
CA GLU A 272 -19.28 29.93 53.53
C GLU A 272 -18.41 29.05 54.44
N GLU A 273 -17.89 29.45 55.56
CA GLU A 273 -18.35 30.26 56.68
C GLU A 273 -17.14 30.84 57.44
N GLY A 274 -17.16 32.11 57.70
CA GLY A 274 -16.45 32.73 58.80
C GLY A 274 -17.47 33.44 59.67
N GLY A 275 -17.59 33.03 60.88
CA GLY A 275 -18.51 33.72 61.77
C GLY A 275 -18.59 33.15 63.19
N GLN A 276 -17.74 33.72 64.09
CA GLN A 276 -18.09 34.08 65.49
C GLN A 276 -18.46 32.97 66.52
N GLY A 277 -17.77 33.02 67.63
CA GLY A 277 -18.23 32.47 68.90
C GLY A 277 -17.17 32.57 69.98
N LYS A 278 -17.24 33.61 70.79
CA LYS A 278 -16.50 33.89 72.02
C LYS A 278 -16.95 32.99 73.20
N GLU A 279 -16.05 32.95 74.22
CA GLU A 279 -16.31 32.70 75.66
C GLU A 279 -16.51 31.23 76.04
N GLU A 280 -15.78 30.62 76.95
CA GLU A 280 -15.16 31.01 78.29
C GLU A 280 -13.85 30.21 78.46
#